data_c844ba8bf106bb3ab78fed18c8263552
#
_entry.id   c844ba8bf106bb3ab78fed18c8263552
#
_cell.length_a   1.000
_cell.length_b   1.000
_cell.length_c   1.000
_cell.angle_alpha   90.00
_cell.angle_beta   90.00
_cell.angle_gamma   90.00
#
_symmetry.space_group_name_H-M   'P 1'
#
loop_
_entity.id
_entity.type
_entity.pdbx_description
1 polymer ?
#
loop_
_entity_poly.entity_id
_entity_poly.type
_entity_poly.pdbx_seq_one_letter_code
_entity_poly.pdbx_strand_id
1 'polypeptide(L)'
;GDVSIKEVVEMMLDNFENKVYSRFKNAAPHDFNETIIMASMLEEEVRTPKDMKLVSGILHKRLETGVALQVDATLVYIKCSLLNRPDCRSIANTDKEIKSLYNTYLYPGLPPGPISNPGLTAIEAVFDPEKSHYLYYLSARDDGRTIFSRTLEEHNLNRAVYR
;
A
#
# COMPACT_ATOMS: atom_id res chain seq x y z
N GLY A 1 -33.44 -0.86 19.41
CA GLY A 1 -33.79 -1.80 18.35
C GLY A 1 -32.53 -2.39 17.78
N ASP A 2 -32.52 -3.68 17.46
CA ASP A 2 -31.37 -4.36 16.87
C ASP A 2 -31.17 -3.84 15.44
N VAL A 3 -29.96 -3.42 15.13
CA VAL A 3 -29.58 -2.97 13.78
C VAL A 3 -29.34 -4.22 12.93
N SER A 4 -29.96 -4.31 11.77
CA SER A 4 -29.75 -5.43 10.86
C SER A 4 -28.41 -5.36 10.14
N ILE A 5 -27.88 -6.51 9.69
CA ILE A 5 -26.64 -6.56 8.89
C ILE A 5 -26.77 -5.69 7.64
N LYS A 6 -27.93 -5.66 7.00
CA LYS A 6 -28.20 -4.84 5.83
C LYS A 6 -28.02 -3.35 6.13
N GLU A 7 -28.61 -2.86 7.22
CA GLU A 7 -28.46 -1.46 7.64
C GLU A 7 -27.02 -1.09 7.93
N VAL A 8 -26.23 -1.99 8.55
CA VAL A 8 -24.80 -1.75 8.79
C VAL A 8 -24.05 -1.63 7.45
N VAL A 9 -24.29 -2.52 6.49
CA VAL A 9 -23.65 -2.45 5.17
C VAL A 9 -24.06 -1.18 4.42
N GLU A 10 -25.34 -0.79 4.45
CA GLU A 10 -25.82 0.46 3.85
C GLU A 10 -25.12 1.67 4.48
N MET A 11 -25.02 1.75 5.81
CA MET A 11 -24.29 2.82 6.50
C MET A 11 -22.79 2.88 6.09
N MET A 12 -22.15 1.74 5.89
CA MET A 12 -20.75 1.69 5.43
C MET A 12 -20.62 2.20 4.00
N LEU A 13 -21.51 1.79 3.10
CA LEU A 13 -21.55 2.26 1.71
C LEU A 13 -21.85 3.75 1.61
N ASP A 14 -22.83 4.26 2.36
CA ASP A 14 -23.16 5.68 2.42
C ASP A 14 -21.98 6.51 2.94
N ASN A 15 -21.29 6.01 3.95
CA ASN A 15 -20.10 6.69 4.48
C ASN A 15 -18.97 6.74 3.43
N PHE A 16 -18.75 5.66 2.69
CA PHE A 16 -17.77 5.61 1.60
C PHE A 16 -18.19 6.54 0.45
N GLU A 17 -19.45 6.50 0.00
CA GLU A 17 -19.99 7.38 -1.03
C GLU A 17 -19.77 8.86 -0.66
N ASN A 18 -20.17 9.25 0.56
CA ASN A 18 -20.12 10.65 1.00
C ASN A 18 -18.67 11.15 1.21
N LYS A 19 -17.80 10.34 1.81
CA LYS A 19 -16.45 10.78 2.18
C LYS A 19 -15.41 10.60 1.06
N VAL A 20 -15.61 9.63 0.18
CA VAL A 20 -14.62 9.21 -0.78
C VAL A 20 -15.14 9.35 -2.21
N TYR A 21 -16.12 8.52 -2.60
CA TYR A 21 -16.50 8.39 -4.01
C TYR A 21 -17.00 9.71 -4.59
N SER A 22 -17.93 10.41 -3.92
CA SER A 22 -18.46 11.70 -4.39
C SER A 22 -17.38 12.77 -4.52
N ARG A 23 -16.35 12.72 -3.68
CA ARG A 23 -15.25 13.68 -3.67
C ARG A 23 -14.22 13.41 -4.77
N PHE A 24 -13.91 12.15 -5.05
CA PHE A 24 -12.77 11.76 -5.89
C PHE A 24 -13.14 11.13 -7.23
N LYS A 25 -14.39 10.75 -7.48
CA LYS A 25 -14.82 10.05 -8.70
C LYS A 25 -14.44 10.75 -10.02
N ASN A 26 -14.33 12.07 -10.00
CA ASN A 26 -13.98 12.88 -11.17
C ASN A 26 -12.53 13.40 -11.14
N ALA A 27 -11.79 13.13 -10.07
CA ALA A 27 -10.45 13.64 -9.87
C ALA A 27 -9.37 12.58 -10.13
N ALA A 28 -9.76 11.31 -10.31
CA ALA A 28 -8.82 10.22 -10.49
C ALA A 28 -8.08 10.34 -11.83
N PRO A 29 -6.75 10.47 -11.84
CA PRO A 29 -5.95 10.35 -13.05
C PRO A 29 -5.93 8.92 -13.60
N HIS A 30 -6.36 7.94 -12.79
CA HIS A 30 -6.45 6.51 -13.06
C HIS A 30 -7.83 5.97 -12.70
N ASP A 31 -8.08 4.71 -13.00
CA ASP A 31 -9.28 4.02 -12.54
C ASP A 31 -9.39 4.14 -11.01
N PHE A 32 -10.58 4.47 -10.53
CA PHE A 32 -10.87 4.61 -9.09
C PHE A 32 -10.54 3.33 -8.32
N ASN A 33 -10.75 2.16 -8.93
CA ASN A 33 -10.39 0.87 -8.34
C ASN A 33 -8.87 0.74 -8.14
N GLU A 34 -8.05 1.16 -9.10
CA GLU A 34 -6.58 1.19 -8.97
C GLU A 34 -6.12 2.11 -7.83
N THR A 35 -6.82 3.24 -7.65
CA THR A 35 -6.58 4.15 -6.54
C THR A 35 -6.82 3.47 -5.19
N ILE A 36 -7.92 2.74 -5.03
CA ILE A 36 -8.23 2.02 -3.79
C ILE A 36 -7.22 0.89 -3.54
N ILE A 37 -6.81 0.17 -4.58
CA ILE A 37 -5.78 -0.86 -4.47
C ILE A 37 -4.47 -0.26 -3.96
N MET A 38 -3.99 0.83 -4.56
CA MET A 38 -2.76 1.50 -4.13
C MET A 38 -2.88 2.07 -2.72
N ALA A 39 -3.99 2.70 -2.38
CA ALA A 39 -4.25 3.23 -1.05
C ALA A 39 -4.24 2.13 0.02
N SER A 40 -4.75 0.94 -0.30
CA SER A 40 -4.72 -0.22 0.62
C SER A 40 -3.30 -0.69 0.92
N MET A 41 -2.38 -0.56 -0.03
CA MET A 41 -0.97 -0.84 0.20
C MET A 41 -0.30 0.24 1.06
N LEU A 42 -0.58 1.53 0.79
CA LEU A 42 -0.04 2.64 1.57
C LEU A 42 -0.46 2.58 3.04
N GLU A 43 -1.71 2.20 3.31
CA GLU A 43 -2.24 2.06 4.67
C GLU A 43 -1.41 1.11 5.53
N GLU A 44 -0.93 0.01 4.93
CA GLU A 44 -0.15 -1.02 5.62
C GLU A 44 1.37 -0.74 5.68
N GLU A 45 1.87 0.19 4.84
CA GLU A 45 3.32 0.45 4.72
C GLU A 45 3.78 1.63 5.57
N VAL A 46 3.01 2.70 5.67
CA VAL A 46 3.46 3.95 6.30
C VAL A 46 2.35 4.62 7.10
N ARG A 47 2.76 5.36 8.16
CA ARG A 47 1.83 5.88 9.16
C ARG A 47 1.54 7.37 9.04
N THR A 48 2.50 8.16 8.53
CA THR A 48 2.32 9.63 8.49
C THR A 48 1.76 10.08 7.15
N PRO A 49 0.88 11.09 7.12
CA PRO A 49 0.33 11.62 5.87
C PRO A 49 1.40 12.07 4.88
N LYS A 50 2.50 12.65 5.39
CA LYS A 50 3.64 13.10 4.58
C LYS A 50 4.35 11.92 3.92
N ASP A 51 4.65 10.87 4.70
CA ASP A 51 5.33 9.69 4.17
C ASP A 51 4.43 8.94 3.18
N MET A 52 3.11 8.89 3.44
CA MET A 52 2.15 8.31 2.50
C MET A 52 2.22 9.00 1.12
N LYS A 53 2.30 10.34 1.07
CA LYS A 53 2.45 11.07 -0.19
C LYS A 53 3.77 10.78 -0.89
N LEU A 54 4.88 10.72 -0.15
CA LEU A 54 6.20 10.38 -0.70
C LEU A 54 6.25 8.94 -1.23
N VAL A 55 5.75 7.96 -0.46
CA VAL A 55 5.69 6.56 -0.89
C VAL A 55 4.74 6.40 -2.07
N SER A 56 3.59 7.07 -2.07
CA SER A 56 2.68 7.13 -3.22
C SER A 56 3.41 7.59 -4.49
N GLY A 57 4.20 8.67 -4.40
CA GLY A 57 5.01 9.15 -5.54
C GLY A 57 6.04 8.13 -6.02
N ILE A 58 6.64 7.34 -5.12
CA ILE A 58 7.55 6.25 -5.49
C ILE A 58 6.80 5.12 -6.20
N LEU A 59 5.64 4.70 -5.68
CA LEU A 59 4.84 3.62 -6.26
C LEU A 59 4.31 3.99 -7.65
N HIS A 60 3.80 5.23 -7.83
CA HIS A 60 3.40 5.73 -9.15
C HIS A 60 4.56 5.66 -10.15
N LYS A 61 5.74 6.16 -9.78
CA LYS A 61 6.93 6.10 -10.63
C LYS A 61 7.30 4.66 -11.01
N ARG A 62 7.20 3.71 -10.08
CA ARG A 62 7.46 2.29 -10.36
C ARG A 62 6.44 1.71 -11.33
N LEU A 63 5.15 2.04 -11.19
CA LEU A 63 4.10 1.64 -12.14
C LEU A 63 4.37 2.19 -13.54
N GLU A 64 4.64 3.49 -13.66
CA GLU A 64 4.92 4.16 -14.93
C GLU A 64 6.14 3.56 -15.66
N THR A 65 7.14 3.13 -14.91
CA THR A 65 8.37 2.55 -15.47
C THR A 65 8.36 1.03 -15.57
N GLY A 66 7.26 0.36 -15.20
CA GLY A 66 7.14 -1.10 -15.24
C GLY A 66 8.00 -1.84 -14.21
N VAL A 67 8.49 -1.13 -13.18
CA VAL A 67 9.27 -1.71 -12.09
C VAL A 67 8.34 -2.35 -11.06
N ALA A 68 8.69 -3.55 -10.59
CA ALA A 68 7.94 -4.25 -9.56
C ALA A 68 7.80 -3.39 -8.29
N LEU A 69 6.59 -3.35 -7.70
CA LEU A 69 6.29 -2.48 -6.56
C LEU A 69 7.03 -2.91 -5.28
N GLN A 70 7.24 -4.21 -5.08
CA GLN A 70 8.00 -4.81 -3.97
C GLN A 70 7.52 -4.33 -2.59
N VAL A 71 6.22 -4.38 -2.39
CA VAL A 71 5.53 -3.96 -1.15
C VAL A 71 5.41 -5.16 -0.22
N ASP A 72 6.07 -5.12 0.95
CA ASP A 72 6.08 -6.22 1.93
C ASP A 72 4.67 -6.56 2.43
N ALA A 73 3.80 -5.57 2.58
CA ALA A 73 2.41 -5.76 3.00
C ALA A 73 1.62 -6.71 2.10
N THR A 74 1.93 -6.79 0.81
CA THR A 74 1.30 -7.74 -0.10
C THR A 74 1.66 -9.20 0.23
N LEU A 75 2.88 -9.46 0.70
CA LEU A 75 3.29 -10.78 1.19
C LEU A 75 2.60 -11.13 2.50
N VAL A 76 2.45 -10.15 3.41
CA VAL A 76 1.67 -10.33 4.65
C VAL A 76 0.23 -10.72 4.31
N TYR A 77 -0.42 -10.01 3.38
CA TYR A 77 -1.76 -10.33 2.92
C TYR A 77 -1.88 -11.76 2.37
N ILE A 78 -0.95 -12.17 1.51
CA ILE A 78 -0.92 -13.54 0.97
C ILE A 78 -0.82 -14.56 2.10
N LYS A 79 0.10 -14.37 3.02
CA LYS A 79 0.35 -15.32 4.11
C LYS A 79 -0.79 -15.37 5.12
N CYS A 80 -1.30 -14.21 5.55
CA CYS A 80 -2.35 -14.11 6.56
C CYS A 80 -3.73 -14.45 6.00
N SER A 81 -4.12 -13.80 4.90
CA SER A 81 -5.50 -13.83 4.41
C SER A 81 -5.76 -14.95 3.42
N LEU A 82 -4.79 -15.27 2.55
CA LEU A 82 -4.98 -16.31 1.52
C LEU A 82 -4.50 -17.69 1.95
N LEU A 83 -3.40 -17.76 2.70
CA LEU A 83 -2.77 -19.03 3.11
C LEU A 83 -2.99 -19.37 4.58
N ASN A 84 -3.54 -18.46 5.39
CA ASN A 84 -3.81 -18.62 6.82
C ASN A 84 -2.61 -19.19 7.62
N ARG A 85 -1.40 -18.65 7.37
CA ARG A 85 -0.18 -19.12 8.01
C ARG A 85 0.01 -18.54 9.41
N PRO A 86 0.48 -19.30 10.40
CA PRO A 86 0.68 -18.82 11.77
C PRO A 86 1.79 -17.77 11.89
N ASP A 87 2.80 -17.82 10.98
CA ASP A 87 3.94 -16.90 10.93
C ASP A 87 3.70 -15.72 9.97
N CYS A 88 2.47 -15.42 9.64
CA CYS A 88 2.08 -14.60 8.51
C CYS A 88 2.61 -13.15 8.54
N ARG A 89 2.86 -12.57 9.71
CA ARG A 89 3.39 -11.21 9.86
C ARG A 89 4.92 -11.11 9.73
N SER A 90 5.62 -12.24 9.79
CA SER A 90 7.07 -12.30 9.60
C SER A 90 7.39 -12.58 8.13
N ILE A 91 8.16 -11.71 7.48
CA ILE A 91 8.55 -11.86 6.08
C ILE A 91 9.98 -12.38 5.97
N ALA A 92 10.13 -13.57 5.39
CA ALA A 92 11.40 -14.16 5.02
C ALA A 92 11.72 -13.93 3.53
N ASN A 93 12.98 -14.10 3.14
CA ASN A 93 13.35 -13.96 1.73
C ASN A 93 12.64 -15.00 0.83
N THR A 94 12.39 -16.21 1.34
CA THR A 94 11.65 -17.27 0.65
C THR A 94 10.19 -16.91 0.38
N ASP A 95 9.58 -16.01 1.16
CA ASP A 95 8.21 -15.58 0.93
C ASP A 95 8.05 -14.76 -0.36
N LYS A 96 9.15 -14.13 -0.82
CA LYS A 96 9.18 -13.40 -2.10
C LYS A 96 9.01 -14.29 -3.32
N GLU A 97 9.15 -15.62 -3.17
CA GLU A 97 8.99 -16.61 -4.22
C GLU A 97 7.57 -17.22 -4.27
N ILE A 98 6.68 -16.82 -3.35
CA ILE A 98 5.29 -17.32 -3.33
C ILE A 98 4.58 -16.91 -4.61
N LYS A 99 4.11 -17.90 -5.38
CA LYS A 99 3.36 -17.69 -6.62
C LYS A 99 1.92 -17.25 -6.29
N SER A 100 1.68 -15.96 -6.32
CA SER A 100 0.37 -15.33 -6.15
C SER A 100 0.34 -14.05 -6.95
N LEU A 101 -0.75 -13.72 -7.62
CA LEU A 101 -0.93 -12.44 -8.33
C LEU A 101 -0.86 -11.22 -7.39
N TYR A 102 -1.03 -11.43 -6.10
CA TYR A 102 -0.80 -10.40 -5.08
C TYR A 102 0.68 -10.17 -4.76
N ASN A 103 1.61 -11.03 -5.23
CA ASN A 103 3.03 -10.88 -4.93
C ASN A 103 3.67 -9.82 -5.83
N THR A 104 3.76 -8.61 -5.33
CA THR A 104 4.35 -7.45 -6.02
C THR A 104 5.88 -7.51 -6.16
N TYR A 105 6.54 -8.56 -5.68
CA TYR A 105 7.95 -8.86 -5.96
C TYR A 105 8.12 -9.63 -7.26
N LEU A 106 7.16 -10.52 -7.59
CA LEU A 106 7.22 -11.37 -8.79
C LEU A 106 6.50 -10.75 -9.99
N TYR A 107 5.41 -10.06 -9.74
CA TYR A 107 4.53 -9.54 -10.79
C TYR A 107 4.51 -8.02 -10.75
N PRO A 108 5.04 -7.33 -11.79
CA PRO A 108 4.93 -5.89 -11.93
C PRO A 108 3.47 -5.44 -12.04
N GLY A 109 3.20 -4.21 -11.62
CA GLY A 109 1.85 -3.65 -11.62
C GLY A 109 1.14 -3.76 -10.26
N LEU A 110 -0.11 -3.34 -10.24
CA LEU A 110 -0.98 -3.45 -9.07
C LEU A 110 -1.46 -4.90 -8.87
N PRO A 111 -1.68 -5.34 -7.62
CA PRO A 111 -2.34 -6.61 -7.37
C PRO A 111 -3.80 -6.58 -7.84
N PRO A 112 -4.48 -7.76 -7.95
CA PRO A 112 -5.85 -7.84 -8.48
C PRO A 112 -6.92 -7.12 -7.67
N GLY A 113 -6.62 -6.78 -6.42
CA GLY A 113 -7.55 -6.09 -5.52
C GLY A 113 -6.87 -5.53 -4.27
N PRO A 114 -7.61 -4.77 -3.44
CA PRO A 114 -7.12 -4.22 -2.20
C PRO A 114 -6.65 -5.29 -1.22
N ILE A 115 -5.62 -4.96 -0.42
CA ILE A 115 -5.07 -5.85 0.63
C ILE A 115 -5.54 -5.47 2.04
N SER A 116 -6.13 -4.29 2.19
CA SER A 116 -6.72 -3.77 3.42
C SER A 116 -7.85 -2.80 3.09
N ASN A 117 -8.50 -2.27 4.13
CA ASN A 117 -9.49 -1.20 4.00
C ASN A 117 -8.81 0.16 4.24
N PRO A 118 -8.49 0.95 3.20
CA PRO A 118 -7.71 2.17 3.35
C PRO A 118 -8.51 3.28 4.02
N GLY A 119 -7.85 4.05 4.88
CA GLY A 119 -8.37 5.30 5.43
C GLY A 119 -8.33 6.44 4.40
N LEU A 120 -9.07 7.52 4.70
CA LEU A 120 -9.15 8.70 3.83
C LEU A 120 -7.76 9.29 3.52
N THR A 121 -6.87 9.34 4.50
CA THR A 121 -5.51 9.87 4.35
C THR A 121 -4.69 9.11 3.30
N ALA A 122 -4.77 7.77 3.29
CA ALA A 122 -4.10 6.95 2.29
C ALA A 122 -4.69 7.18 0.89
N ILE A 123 -6.02 7.29 0.79
CA ILE A 123 -6.70 7.60 -0.47
C ILE A 123 -6.28 8.99 -0.98
N GLU A 124 -6.29 10.02 -0.13
CA GLU A 124 -5.83 11.37 -0.48
C GLU A 124 -4.36 11.39 -0.95
N ALA A 125 -3.50 10.58 -0.33
CA ALA A 125 -2.09 10.49 -0.72
C ALA A 125 -1.88 9.86 -2.12
N VAL A 126 -2.79 8.99 -2.57
CA VAL A 126 -2.75 8.44 -3.94
C VAL A 126 -3.19 9.50 -4.97
N PHE A 127 -4.19 10.32 -4.64
CA PHE A 127 -4.63 11.39 -5.53
C PHE A 127 -3.65 12.57 -5.64
N ASP A 128 -2.92 12.85 -4.55
CA ASP A 128 -1.97 13.97 -4.47
C ASP A 128 -0.58 13.47 -4.03
N PRO A 129 0.09 12.66 -4.90
CA PRO A 129 1.40 12.10 -4.59
C PRO A 129 2.48 13.18 -4.59
N GLU A 130 3.42 13.11 -3.65
CA GLU A 130 4.58 14.00 -3.62
C GLU A 130 5.66 13.52 -4.60
N LYS A 131 5.98 14.35 -5.59
CA LYS A 131 7.09 14.08 -6.51
C LYS A 131 8.43 14.22 -5.80
N SER A 132 9.26 13.20 -5.89
CA SER A 132 10.58 13.19 -5.24
C SER A 132 11.62 12.50 -6.11
N HIS A 133 12.90 12.62 -5.73
CA HIS A 133 14.00 11.87 -6.34
C HIS A 133 14.23 10.50 -5.70
N TYR A 134 13.42 10.14 -4.70
CA TYR A 134 13.52 8.84 -4.04
C TYR A 134 12.96 7.71 -4.92
N LEU A 135 13.61 6.55 -4.82
CA LEU A 135 13.21 5.32 -5.50
C LEU A 135 12.96 4.17 -4.52
N TYR A 136 13.47 4.31 -3.29
CA TYR A 136 13.39 3.29 -2.25
C TYR A 136 12.98 3.91 -0.92
N TYR A 137 12.36 3.09 -0.08
CA TYR A 137 12.03 3.41 1.30
C TYR A 137 12.13 2.16 2.18
N LEU A 138 12.28 2.33 3.47
CA LEU A 138 12.16 1.28 4.48
C LEU A 138 11.64 1.87 5.80
N SER A 139 11.02 1.04 6.62
CA SER A 139 10.63 1.39 7.98
C SER A 139 11.74 0.98 8.95
N ALA A 140 12.23 1.93 9.75
CA ALA A 140 13.24 1.67 10.77
C ALA A 140 12.65 0.83 11.91
N ARG A 141 13.48 -0.08 12.50
CA ARG A 141 13.02 -0.99 13.57
C ARG A 141 12.78 -0.29 14.90
N ASP A 142 13.55 0.72 15.19
CA ASP A 142 13.58 1.39 16.50
C ASP A 142 12.35 2.24 16.77
N ASP A 143 11.97 3.09 15.85
CA ASP A 143 10.89 4.06 16.00
C ASP A 143 9.82 3.99 14.91
N GLY A 144 10.02 3.14 13.90
CA GLY A 144 9.08 2.94 12.79
C GLY A 144 9.04 4.11 11.80
N ARG A 145 10.01 5.07 11.86
CA ARG A 145 10.12 6.15 10.89
C ARG A 145 10.46 5.62 9.51
N THR A 146 10.03 6.33 8.49
CA THR A 146 10.34 5.97 7.10
C THR A 146 11.68 6.59 6.69
N ILE A 147 12.59 5.76 6.20
CA ILE A 147 13.89 6.17 5.65
C ILE A 147 13.81 6.07 4.13
N PHE A 148 14.05 7.18 3.45
CA PHE A 148 14.02 7.27 1.99
C PHE A 148 15.43 7.22 1.40
N SER A 149 15.58 6.60 0.22
CA SER A 149 16.85 6.49 -0.50
C SER A 149 16.66 6.73 -1.99
N ARG A 150 17.68 7.36 -2.62
CA ARG A 150 17.66 7.66 -4.06
C ARG A 150 18.20 6.52 -4.91
N THR A 151 19.19 5.78 -4.36
CA THR A 151 19.87 4.69 -5.04
C THR A 151 19.72 3.38 -4.28
N LEU A 152 19.91 2.24 -4.97
CA LEU A 152 19.92 0.94 -4.34
C LEU A 152 21.09 0.80 -3.35
N GLU A 153 22.24 1.41 -3.63
CA GLU A 153 23.39 1.41 -2.73
C GLU A 153 23.05 2.10 -1.41
N GLU A 154 22.50 3.32 -1.47
CA GLU A 154 22.02 4.04 -0.30
C GLU A 154 20.98 3.24 0.48
N HIS A 155 20.04 2.60 -0.23
CA HIS A 155 19.03 1.76 0.40
C HIS A 155 19.66 0.56 1.14
N ASN A 156 20.64 -0.11 0.55
CA ASN A 156 21.32 -1.25 1.17
C ASN A 156 22.13 -0.82 2.41
N LEU A 157 22.78 0.35 2.38
CA LEU A 157 23.43 0.93 3.55
C LEU A 157 22.42 1.23 4.66
N ASN A 158 21.30 1.87 4.32
CA ASN A 158 20.23 2.17 5.28
C ASN A 158 19.62 0.89 5.87
N ARG A 159 19.46 -0.18 5.08
CA ARG A 159 19.01 -1.48 5.59
C ARG A 159 19.97 -2.08 6.60
N ALA A 160 21.27 -1.95 6.41
CA ALA A 160 22.26 -2.46 7.36
C ALA A 160 22.26 -1.69 8.69
N VAL A 161 21.87 -0.41 8.66
CA VAL A 161 21.84 0.46 9.86
C VAL A 161 20.52 0.38 10.61
N TYR A 162 19.39 0.34 9.90
CA TYR A 162 18.04 0.55 10.47
C TYR A 162 17.14 -0.70 10.47
N ARG A 163 17.56 -1.81 9.89
CA ARG A 163 16.80 -3.06 9.79
C ARG A 163 17.54 -4.26 10.37
#